data_aed6947867ed8ddf5f4081739ce53fd4
#
_entry.id   aed6947867ed8ddf5f4081739ce53fd4
#
_cell.length_a   1.000
_cell.length_b   1.000
_cell.length_c   1.000
_cell.angle_alpha   90.00
_cell.angle_beta   90.00
_cell.angle_gamma   90.00
#
_symmetry.space_group_name_H-M   'P 1'
#
loop_
_entity.id
_entity.type
_entity.pdbx_description
1 polymer ?
#
loop_
_entity_poly.entity_id
_entity_poly.type
_entity_poly.pdbx_seq_one_letter_code
_entity_poly.pdbx_strand_id
1 'polypeptide(L)'
;CKGLEEEGQKYKDYFDWSEPLRKAPSHRYLAIMRGTKEDILKVSIQPEKEEALHRLKRLFLKNNTESTRQVEQALEDSYKRLMAPSMENEMKAYYKEKADDEAIRVFAENLRQLLLAPPLGRKRVMAIDPGYRTGCKLVCLDEQGNLLYNETIYPHKPQEETRQAAKKITTLVSSHKIEAIAIG
;
A
#
# COMPACT_ATOMS: atom_id res chain seq x y z
N CYS A 1 12.15 8.54 9.74
CA CYS A 1 13.59 8.86 9.63
C CYS A 1 13.73 10.36 9.36
N LYS A 2 14.55 11.07 10.15
CA LYS A 2 14.76 12.52 9.96
C LYS A 2 15.43 12.77 8.61
N GLY A 3 14.90 13.71 7.83
CA GLY A 3 15.44 14.11 6.52
C GLY A 3 14.79 13.46 5.31
N LEU A 4 13.78 12.61 5.50
CA LEU A 4 13.03 11.96 4.42
C LEU A 4 11.54 12.39 4.39
N GLU A 5 11.22 13.53 5.02
CA GLU A 5 9.84 13.99 5.12
C GLU A 5 9.22 14.31 3.74
N GLU A 6 10.01 14.84 2.79
CA GLU A 6 9.53 15.13 1.43
C GLU A 6 9.26 13.83 0.64
N GLU A 7 10.20 12.87 0.70
CA GLU A 7 10.03 11.56 0.07
C GLU A 7 8.96 10.72 0.76
N GLY A 8 8.79 10.94 2.07
CA GLY A 8 7.84 10.24 2.92
C GLY A 8 6.42 10.82 2.91
N GLN A 9 6.12 11.84 2.10
CA GLN A 9 4.82 12.52 2.08
C GLN A 9 3.63 11.55 1.94
N LYS A 10 3.80 10.46 1.19
CA LYS A 10 2.79 9.41 1.02
C LYS A 10 2.50 8.60 2.29
N TYR A 11 3.38 8.68 3.30
CA TYR A 11 3.25 7.98 4.58
C TYR A 11 3.01 8.93 5.76
N LYS A 12 2.77 10.22 5.51
CA LYS A 12 2.67 11.24 6.55
C LYS A 12 1.60 10.93 7.61
N ASP A 13 0.51 10.28 7.21
CA ASP A 13 -0.59 9.90 8.08
C ASP A 13 -0.20 8.80 9.09
N TYR A 14 0.98 8.19 8.91
CA TYR A 14 1.53 7.16 9.78
C TYR A 14 2.73 7.66 10.61
N PHE A 15 3.07 8.95 10.51
CA PHE A 15 4.07 9.55 11.40
C PHE A 15 3.49 9.64 12.81
N ASP A 16 4.25 9.15 13.79
CA ASP A 16 3.84 9.08 15.20
C ASP A 16 2.50 8.35 15.46
N TRP A 17 2.17 7.41 14.57
CA TRP A 17 0.97 6.61 14.67
C TRP A 17 1.13 5.45 15.67
N SER A 18 0.10 5.22 16.49
CA SER A 18 0.01 4.08 17.39
C SER A 18 -1.41 3.54 17.45
N GLU A 19 -1.57 2.23 17.30
CA GLU A 19 -2.87 1.55 17.44
C GLU A 19 -2.68 0.11 17.91
N PRO A 20 -3.70 -0.49 18.56
CA PRO A 20 -3.67 -1.91 18.86
C PRO A 20 -3.60 -2.76 17.60
N LEU A 21 -2.57 -3.59 17.48
CA LEU A 21 -2.28 -4.40 16.28
C LEU A 21 -3.50 -5.24 15.81
N ARG A 22 -4.27 -5.79 16.75
CA ARG A 22 -5.50 -6.57 16.44
C ARG A 22 -6.61 -5.76 15.76
N LYS A 23 -6.55 -4.42 15.84
CA LYS A 23 -7.53 -3.50 15.23
C LYS A 23 -7.02 -2.88 13.93
N ALA A 24 -5.75 -3.07 13.62
CA ALA A 24 -5.16 -2.51 12.40
C ALA A 24 -5.74 -3.20 11.15
N PRO A 25 -6.39 -2.46 10.24
CA PRO A 25 -6.84 -3.03 8.96
C PRO A 25 -5.67 -3.50 8.12
N SER A 26 -5.86 -4.58 7.36
CA SER A 26 -4.80 -5.19 6.55
C SER A 26 -4.14 -4.22 5.58
N HIS A 27 -4.92 -3.37 4.90
CA HIS A 27 -4.37 -2.37 3.98
C HIS A 27 -3.46 -1.35 4.68
N ARG A 28 -3.80 -0.92 5.91
CA ARG A 28 -2.98 -0.02 6.71
C ARG A 28 -1.70 -0.71 7.17
N TYR A 29 -1.82 -1.93 7.68
CA TYR A 29 -0.66 -2.73 8.08
C TYR A 29 0.34 -2.87 6.91
N LEU A 30 -0.14 -3.24 5.71
CA LEU A 30 0.68 -3.36 4.52
C LEU A 30 1.31 -2.03 4.09
N ALA A 31 0.58 -0.91 4.19
CA ALA A 31 1.11 0.41 3.88
C ALA A 31 2.25 0.81 4.83
N ILE A 32 2.07 0.60 6.13
CA ILE A 32 3.09 0.86 7.16
C ILE A 32 4.32 -0.01 6.94
N MET A 33 4.14 -1.31 6.68
CA MET A 33 5.25 -2.23 6.42
C MET A 33 6.01 -1.89 5.12
N ARG A 34 5.33 -1.36 4.11
CA ARG A 34 5.98 -0.82 2.91
C ARG A 34 6.85 0.39 3.24
N GLY A 35 6.33 1.34 4.01
CA GLY A 35 7.11 2.49 4.46
C GLY A 35 8.33 2.11 5.31
N THR A 36 8.24 0.99 6.05
CA THR A 36 9.37 0.42 6.78
C THR A 36 10.42 -0.17 5.83
N LYS A 37 9.98 -0.88 4.79
CA LYS A 37 10.88 -1.45 3.77
C LYS A 37 11.58 -0.37 2.93
N GLU A 38 10.95 0.79 2.78
CA GLU A 38 11.53 1.96 2.09
C GLU A 38 12.37 2.85 3.04
N ASP A 39 12.65 2.41 4.27
CA ASP A 39 13.42 3.11 5.32
C ASP A 39 12.84 4.47 5.73
N ILE A 40 11.59 4.75 5.39
CA ILE A 40 10.87 5.98 5.74
C ILE A 40 10.26 5.89 7.14
N LEU A 41 9.64 4.75 7.46
CA LEU A 41 9.00 4.51 8.76
C LEU A 41 9.85 3.56 9.62
N LYS A 42 9.83 3.78 10.93
CA LYS A 42 10.33 2.83 11.91
C LYS A 42 9.17 2.30 12.72
N VAL A 43 8.92 1.00 12.63
CA VAL A 43 7.79 0.33 13.27
C VAL A 43 8.27 -0.58 14.39
N SER A 44 7.63 -0.46 15.55
CA SER A 44 7.80 -1.37 16.69
C SER A 44 6.45 -1.97 17.08
N ILE A 45 6.43 -3.27 17.32
CA ILE A 45 5.26 -4.02 17.79
C ILE A 45 5.60 -4.61 19.15
N GLN A 46 5.02 -4.05 20.20
CA GLN A 46 5.32 -4.45 21.56
C GLN A 46 4.05 -4.49 22.40
N PRO A 47 3.92 -5.44 23.35
CA PRO A 47 2.90 -5.34 24.39
C PRO A 47 3.26 -4.21 25.35
N GLU A 48 2.31 -3.83 26.22
CA GLU A 48 2.62 -2.92 27.32
C GLU A 48 3.71 -3.56 28.21
N LYS A 49 4.86 -2.89 28.28
CA LYS A 49 6.07 -3.43 28.90
C LYS A 49 5.85 -3.82 30.38
N GLU A 50 5.17 -2.96 31.12
CA GLU A 50 4.92 -3.19 32.56
C GLU A 50 4.02 -4.39 32.78
N GLU A 51 2.99 -4.55 31.96
CA GLU A 51 2.09 -5.69 32.02
C GLU A 51 2.82 -6.99 31.65
N ALA A 52 3.64 -6.99 30.63
CA ALA A 52 4.42 -8.14 30.21
C ALA A 52 5.40 -8.58 31.30
N LEU A 53 6.17 -7.64 31.87
CA LEU A 53 7.08 -7.93 32.97
C LEU A 53 6.36 -8.39 34.23
N HIS A 54 5.22 -7.79 34.56
CA HIS A 54 4.41 -8.23 35.71
C HIS A 54 3.96 -9.68 35.56
N ARG A 55 3.47 -10.07 34.38
CA ARG A 55 3.08 -11.47 34.09
C ARG A 55 4.26 -12.43 34.22
N LEU A 56 5.42 -12.06 33.68
CA LEU A 56 6.64 -12.87 33.77
C LEU A 56 7.12 -13.00 35.21
N LYS A 57 7.16 -11.92 35.98
CA LYS A 57 7.53 -11.94 37.40
C LYS A 57 6.62 -12.87 38.20
N ARG A 58 5.31 -12.84 37.99
CA ARG A 58 4.36 -13.77 38.62
C ARG A 58 4.63 -15.24 38.33
N LEU A 59 5.11 -15.55 37.12
CA LEU A 59 5.39 -16.95 36.75
C LEU A 59 6.68 -17.48 37.38
N PHE A 60 7.72 -16.66 37.43
CA PHE A 60 9.07 -17.10 37.76
C PHE A 60 9.51 -16.73 39.18
N LEU A 61 9.00 -15.64 39.77
CA LEU A 61 9.37 -15.18 41.09
C LEU A 61 8.35 -15.67 42.13
N LYS A 62 8.65 -16.75 42.85
CA LYS A 62 7.74 -17.35 43.83
C LYS A 62 8.04 -16.95 45.29
N ASN A 63 9.28 -16.53 45.55
CA ASN A 63 9.79 -16.21 46.89
C ASN A 63 10.46 -14.83 46.88
N ASN A 64 10.63 -14.22 48.06
CA ASN A 64 11.31 -12.94 48.20
C ASN A 64 12.65 -13.13 48.95
N THR A 65 13.67 -13.59 48.21
CA THR A 65 15.02 -13.83 48.72
C THR A 65 16.03 -13.03 47.92
N GLU A 66 17.29 -12.95 48.34
CA GLU A 66 18.37 -12.31 47.61
C GLU A 66 18.59 -12.96 46.24
N SER A 67 18.45 -14.27 46.15
CA SER A 67 18.51 -15.01 44.89
C SER A 67 17.37 -14.62 43.94
N THR A 68 16.19 -14.31 44.46
CA THR A 68 15.03 -13.87 43.65
C THR A 68 15.32 -12.53 42.96
N ARG A 69 16.08 -11.66 43.58
CA ARG A 69 16.50 -10.36 43.00
C ARG A 69 17.40 -10.53 41.79
N GLN A 70 18.31 -11.52 41.84
CA GLN A 70 19.16 -11.85 40.68
C GLN A 70 18.34 -12.46 39.55
N VAL A 71 17.38 -13.32 39.87
CA VAL A 71 16.46 -13.90 38.85
C VAL A 71 15.57 -12.82 38.24
N GLU A 72 15.12 -11.84 39.00
CA GLU A 72 14.36 -10.70 38.49
C GLU A 72 15.18 -9.86 37.45
N GLN A 73 16.42 -9.56 37.79
CA GLN A 73 17.31 -8.84 36.85
C GLN A 73 17.55 -9.64 35.57
N ALA A 74 17.79 -10.94 35.70
CA ALA A 74 17.98 -11.83 34.55
C ALA A 74 16.71 -11.93 33.69
N LEU A 75 15.53 -11.92 34.32
CA LEU A 75 14.25 -11.94 33.63
C LEU A 75 14.02 -10.66 32.81
N GLU A 76 14.28 -9.50 33.41
CA GLU A 76 14.16 -8.21 32.73
C GLU A 76 15.13 -8.08 31.55
N ASP A 77 16.36 -8.54 31.73
CA ASP A 77 17.37 -8.57 30.67
C ASP A 77 16.98 -9.55 29.55
N SER A 78 16.52 -10.75 29.90
CA SER A 78 16.02 -11.75 28.97
C SER A 78 14.82 -11.22 28.16
N TYR A 79 13.87 -10.58 28.83
CA TYR A 79 12.73 -9.97 28.14
C TYR A 79 13.19 -8.94 27.12
N LYS A 80 14.07 -8.01 27.51
CA LYS A 80 14.52 -6.92 26.67
C LYS A 80 15.35 -7.40 25.47
N ARG A 81 16.27 -8.33 25.69
CA ARG A 81 17.24 -8.73 24.66
C ARG A 81 16.79 -9.89 23.79
N LEU A 82 15.97 -10.79 24.34
CA LEU A 82 15.61 -12.03 23.66
C LEU A 82 14.13 -12.13 23.35
N MET A 83 13.27 -11.99 24.36
CA MET A 83 11.85 -12.25 24.18
C MET A 83 11.15 -11.17 23.34
N ALA A 84 11.30 -9.90 23.69
CA ALA A 84 10.60 -8.82 23.00
C ALA A 84 10.97 -8.74 21.51
N PRO A 85 12.25 -8.81 21.10
CA PRO A 85 12.61 -8.84 19.67
C PRO A 85 12.10 -10.08 18.93
N SER A 86 12.15 -11.26 19.58
CA SER A 86 11.64 -12.50 18.97
C SER A 86 10.15 -12.44 18.74
N MET A 87 9.39 -12.04 19.76
CA MET A 87 7.93 -11.89 19.67
C MET A 87 7.52 -10.81 18.66
N GLU A 88 8.26 -9.70 18.58
CA GLU A 88 8.02 -8.65 17.59
C GLU A 88 8.14 -9.20 16.16
N ASN A 89 9.19 -9.97 15.88
CA ASN A 89 9.40 -10.57 14.56
C ASN A 89 8.31 -11.60 14.23
N GLU A 90 7.93 -12.43 15.18
CA GLU A 90 6.85 -13.40 15.02
C GLU A 90 5.51 -12.71 14.73
N MET A 91 5.18 -11.66 15.48
CA MET A 91 3.96 -10.90 15.26
C MET A 91 3.97 -10.17 13.91
N LYS A 92 5.11 -9.61 13.49
CA LYS A 92 5.26 -9.02 12.17
C LYS A 92 5.00 -10.05 11.06
N ALA A 93 5.56 -11.24 11.17
CA ALA A 93 5.35 -12.31 10.18
C ALA A 93 3.89 -12.76 10.13
N TYR A 94 3.29 -13.04 11.29
CA TYR A 94 1.90 -13.49 11.40
C TYR A 94 0.91 -12.47 10.81
N TYR A 95 1.02 -11.20 11.19
CA TYR A 95 0.11 -10.18 10.68
C TYR A 95 0.36 -9.83 9.23
N LYS A 96 1.59 -10.01 8.75
CA LYS A 96 1.88 -9.86 7.32
C LYS A 96 1.19 -10.92 6.50
N GLU A 97 1.32 -12.19 6.86
CA GLU A 97 0.64 -13.31 6.18
C GLU A 97 -0.87 -13.08 6.14
N LYS A 98 -1.47 -12.79 7.29
CA LYS A 98 -2.90 -12.47 7.38
C LYS A 98 -3.33 -11.32 6.49
N ALA A 99 -2.53 -10.25 6.43
CA ALA A 99 -2.83 -9.07 5.64
C ALA A 99 -2.65 -9.31 4.14
N ASP A 100 -1.66 -10.11 3.75
CA ASP A 100 -1.46 -10.54 2.36
C ASP A 100 -2.64 -11.39 1.87
N ASP A 101 -3.09 -12.37 2.66
CA ASP A 101 -4.24 -13.22 2.32
C ASP A 101 -5.52 -12.42 2.10
N GLU A 102 -5.79 -11.45 2.99
CA GLU A 102 -6.94 -10.57 2.83
C GLU A 102 -6.83 -9.69 1.58
N ALA A 103 -5.65 -9.13 1.32
CA ALA A 103 -5.40 -8.30 0.14
C ALA A 103 -5.56 -9.10 -1.16
N ILE A 104 -5.05 -10.33 -1.21
CA ILE A 104 -5.20 -11.25 -2.36
C ILE A 104 -6.68 -11.57 -2.57
N ARG A 105 -7.43 -11.86 -1.51
CA ARG A 105 -8.87 -12.15 -1.60
C ARG A 105 -9.65 -10.97 -2.16
N VAL A 106 -9.41 -9.77 -1.66
CA VAL A 106 -10.07 -8.54 -2.14
C VAL A 106 -9.70 -8.29 -3.61
N PHE A 107 -8.43 -8.44 -3.97
CA PHE A 107 -7.99 -8.29 -5.36
C PHE A 107 -8.66 -9.31 -6.28
N ALA A 108 -8.72 -10.59 -5.89
CA ALA A 108 -9.35 -11.64 -6.68
C ALA A 108 -10.85 -11.38 -6.90
N GLU A 109 -11.55 -10.89 -5.86
CA GLU A 109 -12.97 -10.54 -5.99
C GLU A 109 -13.19 -9.36 -6.93
N ASN A 110 -12.40 -8.31 -6.81
CA ASN A 110 -12.48 -7.16 -7.71
C ASN A 110 -12.15 -7.55 -9.16
N LEU A 111 -11.12 -8.35 -9.36
CA LEU A 111 -10.75 -8.86 -10.68
C LEU A 111 -11.87 -9.71 -11.29
N ARG A 112 -12.48 -10.58 -10.47
CA ARG A 112 -13.64 -11.38 -10.90
C ARG A 112 -14.79 -10.51 -11.39
N GLN A 113 -15.12 -9.45 -10.65
CA GLN A 113 -16.17 -8.52 -11.04
C GLN A 113 -15.85 -7.83 -12.36
N LEU A 114 -14.60 -7.40 -12.55
CA LEU A 114 -14.16 -6.78 -13.81
C LEU A 114 -14.24 -7.76 -14.99
N LEU A 115 -13.79 -9.02 -14.80
CA LEU A 115 -13.80 -10.03 -15.85
C LEU A 115 -15.21 -10.51 -16.21
N LEU A 116 -16.16 -10.45 -15.28
CA LEU A 116 -17.56 -10.80 -15.49
C LEU A 116 -18.42 -9.60 -15.93
N ALA A 117 -17.85 -8.39 -16.02
CA ALA A 117 -18.57 -7.25 -16.50
C ALA A 117 -19.04 -7.45 -17.95
N PRO A 118 -20.24 -7.00 -18.32
CA PRO A 118 -20.73 -7.15 -19.67
C PRO A 118 -19.80 -6.41 -20.65
N PRO A 119 -19.54 -6.95 -21.85
CA PRO A 119 -18.71 -6.31 -22.84
C PRO A 119 -19.35 -4.99 -23.29
N LEU A 120 -18.52 -4.00 -23.61
CA LEU A 120 -18.96 -2.69 -24.09
C LEU A 120 -19.81 -2.77 -25.36
N GLY A 121 -19.69 -3.86 -26.12
CA GLY A 121 -20.32 -4.04 -27.42
C GLY A 121 -19.53 -3.37 -28.54
N ARG A 122 -20.14 -3.33 -29.73
CA ARG A 122 -19.54 -2.68 -30.91
C ARG A 122 -19.73 -1.17 -30.82
N LYS A 123 -18.69 -0.46 -30.42
CA LYS A 123 -18.66 1.00 -30.28
C LYS A 123 -17.38 1.57 -30.85
N ARG A 124 -17.45 2.84 -31.27
CA ARG A 124 -16.26 3.62 -31.60
C ARG A 124 -15.59 4.07 -30.32
N VAL A 125 -14.37 3.60 -30.10
CA VAL A 125 -13.65 3.77 -28.84
C VAL A 125 -12.39 4.59 -29.05
N MET A 126 -12.16 5.56 -28.16
CA MET A 126 -10.86 6.15 -27.96
C MET A 126 -10.20 5.50 -26.75
N ALA A 127 -9.03 4.92 -26.91
CA ALA A 127 -8.24 4.40 -25.81
C ALA A 127 -7.05 5.30 -25.52
N ILE A 128 -6.78 5.54 -24.24
CA ILE A 128 -5.67 6.37 -23.77
C ILE A 128 -4.86 5.54 -22.77
N ASP A 129 -3.57 5.34 -23.09
CA ASP A 129 -2.59 4.70 -22.19
C ASP A 129 -1.72 5.80 -21.56
N PRO A 130 -1.92 6.16 -20.29
CA PRO A 130 -1.21 7.25 -19.64
C PRO A 130 0.28 6.93 -19.42
N GLY A 131 1.15 7.81 -19.89
CA GLY A 131 2.59 7.75 -19.66
C GLY A 131 3.16 9.09 -19.23
N TYR A 132 3.58 9.21 -17.96
CA TYR A 132 4.10 10.47 -17.41
C TYR A 132 5.38 10.95 -18.08
N ARG A 133 6.26 10.04 -18.51
CA ARG A 133 7.54 10.39 -19.17
C ARG A 133 7.49 10.29 -20.68
N THR A 134 6.78 9.29 -21.18
CA THR A 134 6.73 8.96 -22.62
C THR A 134 5.55 9.60 -23.35
N GLY A 135 4.71 10.36 -22.63
CA GLY A 135 3.45 10.87 -23.12
C GLY A 135 2.31 9.85 -23.04
N CYS A 136 1.08 10.33 -23.20
CA CYS A 136 -0.12 9.50 -23.24
C CYS A 136 -0.36 9.05 -24.67
N LYS A 137 -0.29 7.74 -24.92
CA LYS A 137 -0.61 7.15 -26.21
C LYS A 137 -2.13 7.14 -26.39
N LEU A 138 -2.60 7.60 -27.53
CA LEU A 138 -4.00 7.70 -27.86
C LEU A 138 -4.27 6.92 -29.15
N VAL A 139 -5.34 6.12 -29.17
CA VAL A 139 -5.82 5.43 -30.34
C VAL A 139 -7.33 5.62 -30.49
N CYS A 140 -7.82 5.74 -31.73
CA CYS A 140 -9.24 5.71 -32.05
C CYS A 140 -9.53 4.45 -32.85
N LEU A 141 -10.55 3.70 -32.46
CA LEU A 141 -10.98 2.46 -33.12
C LEU A 141 -12.42 2.60 -33.60
N ASP A 142 -12.72 1.94 -34.73
CA ASP A 142 -14.10 1.79 -35.20
C ASP A 142 -14.86 0.69 -34.46
N GLU A 143 -16.11 0.46 -34.86
CA GLU A 143 -16.99 -0.55 -34.26
C GLU A 143 -16.50 -2.00 -34.46
N GLN A 144 -15.60 -2.24 -35.42
CA GLN A 144 -14.99 -3.52 -35.73
C GLN A 144 -13.62 -3.70 -35.07
N GLY A 145 -13.11 -2.65 -34.41
CA GLY A 145 -11.79 -2.65 -33.77
C GLY A 145 -10.65 -2.27 -34.69
N ASN A 146 -10.93 -1.77 -35.92
CA ASN A 146 -9.90 -1.29 -36.80
C ASN A 146 -9.36 0.06 -36.32
N LEU A 147 -8.05 0.27 -36.47
CA LEU A 147 -7.39 1.51 -36.09
C LEU A 147 -7.75 2.63 -37.08
N LEU A 148 -8.40 3.67 -36.56
CA LEU A 148 -8.72 4.89 -37.35
C LEU A 148 -7.65 5.97 -37.21
N TYR A 149 -7.08 6.10 -36.00
CA TYR A 149 -6.10 7.15 -35.70
C TYR A 149 -5.25 6.76 -34.47
N ASN A 150 -3.99 7.19 -34.47
CA ASN A 150 -3.13 7.08 -33.28
C ASN A 150 -2.22 8.30 -33.17
N GLU A 151 -1.92 8.68 -31.94
CA GLU A 151 -0.97 9.76 -31.63
C GLU A 151 -0.52 9.66 -30.17
N THR A 152 0.56 10.40 -29.85
CA THR A 152 0.98 10.60 -28.46
C THR A 152 0.74 12.06 -28.07
N ILE A 153 0.06 12.30 -26.96
CA ILE A 153 -0.19 13.62 -26.38
C ILE A 153 0.59 13.78 -25.07
N TYR A 154 0.93 15.01 -24.72
CA TYR A 154 1.80 15.32 -23.57
C TYR A 154 1.13 16.27 -22.57
N PRO A 155 0.07 15.83 -21.86
CA PRO A 155 -0.66 16.69 -20.91
C PRO A 155 0.11 16.96 -19.62
N HIS A 156 1.15 16.16 -19.31
CA HIS A 156 1.93 16.21 -18.08
C HIS A 156 3.32 16.82 -18.28
N LYS A 157 3.98 17.17 -17.17
CA LYS A 157 5.39 17.61 -17.19
C LYS A 157 6.30 16.53 -17.79
N PRO A 158 7.39 16.93 -18.50
CA PRO A 158 7.93 18.29 -18.62
C PRO A 158 7.25 19.17 -19.69
N GLN A 159 6.51 18.60 -20.67
CA GLN A 159 5.92 19.38 -21.77
C GLN A 159 4.70 20.20 -21.36
N GLU A 160 3.86 19.65 -20.47
CA GLU A 160 2.68 20.29 -19.87
C GLU A 160 1.71 20.92 -20.90
N GLU A 161 1.54 20.25 -22.05
CA GLU A 161 0.68 20.70 -23.17
C GLU A 161 -0.80 20.42 -22.94
N THR A 162 -1.31 20.66 -21.73
CA THR A 162 -2.67 20.30 -21.31
C THR A 162 -3.75 20.86 -22.21
N ARG A 163 -3.63 22.14 -22.64
CA ARG A 163 -4.62 22.78 -23.52
C ARG A 163 -4.65 22.18 -24.92
N GLN A 164 -3.47 21.85 -25.46
CA GLN A 164 -3.34 21.23 -26.78
C GLN A 164 -3.91 19.82 -26.76
N ALA A 165 -3.57 19.04 -25.72
CA ALA A 165 -4.09 17.69 -25.51
C ALA A 165 -5.62 17.69 -25.39
N ALA A 166 -6.21 18.59 -24.60
CA ALA A 166 -7.66 18.71 -24.48
C ALA A 166 -8.33 19.05 -25.81
N LYS A 167 -7.81 20.04 -26.55
CA LYS A 167 -8.34 20.41 -27.87
C LYS A 167 -8.25 19.24 -28.86
N LYS A 168 -7.14 18.49 -28.84
CA LYS A 168 -6.94 17.32 -29.71
C LYS A 168 -7.97 16.23 -29.39
N ILE A 169 -8.13 15.86 -28.12
CA ILE A 169 -9.12 14.87 -27.70
C ILE A 169 -10.52 15.29 -28.16
N THR A 170 -10.94 16.53 -27.90
CA THR A 170 -12.25 17.02 -28.32
C THR A 170 -12.46 16.94 -29.83
N THR A 171 -11.45 17.32 -30.61
CA THR A 171 -11.50 17.24 -32.08
C THR A 171 -11.63 15.78 -32.55
N LEU A 172 -10.84 14.87 -31.99
CA LEU A 172 -10.88 13.45 -32.37
C LEU A 172 -12.17 12.76 -31.96
N VAL A 173 -12.73 13.08 -30.79
CA VAL A 173 -14.05 12.60 -30.35
C VAL A 173 -15.12 12.98 -31.35
N SER A 174 -15.12 14.23 -31.80
CA SER A 174 -16.12 14.71 -32.76
C SER A 174 -15.88 14.14 -34.18
N SER A 175 -14.64 14.14 -34.70
CA SER A 175 -14.33 13.72 -36.06
C SER A 175 -14.52 12.21 -36.26
N HIS A 176 -14.17 11.39 -35.29
CA HIS A 176 -14.34 9.93 -35.38
C HIS A 176 -15.62 9.42 -34.73
N LYS A 177 -16.49 10.31 -34.23
CA LYS A 177 -17.78 9.98 -33.57
C LYS A 177 -17.58 8.98 -32.44
N ILE A 178 -16.60 9.24 -31.58
CA ILE A 178 -16.27 8.36 -30.45
C ILE A 178 -17.44 8.30 -29.47
N GLU A 179 -17.83 7.10 -29.11
CA GLU A 179 -18.96 6.81 -28.19
C GLU A 179 -18.49 6.45 -26.78
N ALA A 180 -17.26 5.99 -26.65
CA ALA A 180 -16.67 5.63 -25.37
C ALA A 180 -15.18 5.94 -25.32
N ILE A 181 -14.69 6.33 -24.13
CA ILE A 181 -13.26 6.55 -23.88
C ILE A 181 -12.82 5.54 -22.82
N ALA A 182 -11.79 4.74 -23.15
CA ALA A 182 -11.13 3.83 -22.21
C ALA A 182 -9.79 4.43 -21.79
N ILE A 183 -9.51 4.43 -20.50
CA ILE A 183 -8.27 4.95 -19.91
C ILE A 183 -7.65 3.83 -19.07
N GLY A 184 -6.38 3.50 -19.37
CA GLY A 184 -5.61 2.47 -18.67
C GLY A 184 -5.03 2.92 -17.33
#